data_18e732e83018998a1af4ec10c62dac05
#
_entry.id   18e732e83018998a1af4ec10c62dac05
#
_cell.length_a   1.000
_cell.length_b   1.000
_cell.length_c   1.000
_cell.angle_alpha   90.00
_cell.angle_beta   90.00
_cell.angle_gamma   90.00
#
_symmetry.space_group_name_H-M   'P 1'
#
loop_
_entity.id
_entity.type
_entity.pdbx_description
1 polymer ?
#
loop_
_entity_poly.entity_id
_entity_poly.type
_entity_poly.pdbx_seq_one_letter_code
_entity_poly.pdbx_strand_id
1 'polypeptide(L)'
;MLRWTPLLLLLVLSACAVAPSQPSAHPYFADELFDPPSAPIDPAAVFAVSDEMQRYLDTEVVNQMGAKGRQRALAQALGDDADLRLDYDSTYTRNAAEAFAARSGNCLSLVIMTAALARQMGIDVSFHRVRDDEFWSRDGDMYFSVGHVNVTLGGKPPALGTRIDDGDQITIDFLPVLDIREYKWKLVKEHTIVAMYLNNRAAESLAAGRLNDAYWFARAAILADPNFATLFNTMGVVYLRRGAPDRAEQVLVHGLHGDPGSTTLMSNLSAAYVRQGRLDEARKLDALIARADPDPPFAFFNRGLLAMKAGDYRTARDLFAAEVKRAPHYDEFHFWLGLALANLGETELAKAQLALAIANSTTRKDHDLYAGKLALIDSAKSMPR
;
A
#
# COMPACT_ATOMS: atom_id res chain seq x y z
N MET A 1 90.31 16.07 -2.27
CA MET A 1 89.37 15.57 -3.25
C MET A 1 88.22 14.91 -2.48
N LEU A 2 87.14 15.63 -2.25
CA LEU A 2 86.00 15.19 -1.42
C LEU A 2 84.85 14.80 -2.39
N ARG A 3 84.52 13.53 -2.44
CA ARG A 3 83.44 13.03 -3.27
C ARG A 3 82.12 13.14 -2.50
N TRP A 4 81.16 13.91 -3.00
CA TRP A 4 79.82 14.01 -2.53
C TRP A 4 78.97 12.93 -3.25
N THR A 5 78.40 12.01 -2.51
CA THR A 5 77.34 11.07 -2.99
C THR A 5 75.96 11.67 -2.64
N PRO A 6 75.07 11.84 -3.59
CA PRO A 6 73.67 12.25 -3.26
C PRO A 6 72.88 11.07 -2.72
N LEU A 7 72.34 11.25 -1.54
CA LEU A 7 71.35 10.31 -0.90
C LEU A 7 69.99 10.55 -1.55
N LEU A 8 69.55 9.56 -2.35
CA LEU A 8 68.21 9.56 -2.94
C LEU A 8 67.20 9.13 -1.86
N LEU A 9 66.39 10.04 -1.40
CA LEU A 9 65.29 9.78 -0.45
C LEU A 9 64.08 9.28 -1.24
N LEU A 10 63.82 7.95 -1.23
CA LEU A 10 62.62 7.34 -1.77
C LEU A 10 61.45 7.58 -0.81
N LEU A 11 60.56 8.51 -1.12
CA LEU A 11 59.25 8.69 -0.49
C LEU A 11 58.32 7.57 -0.98
N VAL A 12 58.12 6.56 -0.14
CA VAL A 12 57.06 5.55 -0.34
C VAL A 12 55.71 6.15 0.08
N LEU A 13 54.94 6.64 -0.88
CA LEU A 13 53.52 7.00 -0.70
C LEU A 13 52.73 5.69 -0.48
N SER A 14 52.47 5.35 0.77
CA SER A 14 51.49 4.34 1.14
C SER A 14 50.09 4.87 0.81
N ALA A 15 49.59 4.65 -0.40
CA ALA A 15 48.19 4.81 -0.71
C ALA A 15 47.44 3.73 0.05
N CYS A 16 46.73 4.12 1.13
CA CYS A 16 45.67 3.26 1.71
C CYS A 16 44.59 3.11 0.66
N ALA A 17 44.69 2.08 -0.17
CA ALA A 17 43.59 1.61 -0.94
C ALA A 17 42.55 1.04 0.06
N VAL A 18 41.51 1.82 0.37
CA VAL A 18 40.33 1.31 0.98
C VAL A 18 39.76 0.31 -0.01
N ALA A 19 39.95 -1.00 0.28
CA ALA A 19 39.31 -2.05 -0.47
C ALA A 19 37.80 -1.78 -0.43
N PRO A 20 37.11 -1.74 -1.59
CA PRO A 20 35.66 -1.65 -1.58
C PRO A 20 35.16 -2.83 -0.74
N SER A 21 34.43 -2.52 0.34
CA SER A 21 33.74 -3.53 1.13
C SER A 21 32.89 -4.34 0.13
N GLN A 22 33.24 -5.63 -0.06
CA GLN A 22 32.37 -6.51 -0.83
C GLN A 22 31.01 -6.47 -0.14
N PRO A 23 29.94 -6.08 -0.85
CA PRO A 23 28.61 -6.14 -0.28
C PRO A 23 28.42 -7.59 0.17
N SER A 24 28.05 -7.81 1.43
CA SER A 24 27.64 -9.10 1.93
C SER A 24 26.55 -9.58 0.99
N ALA A 25 26.81 -10.66 0.25
CA ALA A 25 25.88 -11.15 -0.76
C ALA A 25 24.65 -11.69 -0.05
N HIS A 26 23.70 -10.79 0.24
CA HIS A 26 22.38 -11.18 0.73
C HIS A 26 21.71 -11.95 -0.42
N PRO A 27 21.19 -13.16 -0.19
CA PRO A 27 20.75 -14.04 -1.27
C PRO A 27 19.67 -13.45 -2.16
N TYR A 28 18.92 -12.46 -1.67
CA TYR A 28 17.78 -11.86 -2.38
C TYR A 28 18.11 -10.56 -3.09
N PHE A 29 19.32 -10.01 -2.95
CA PHE A 29 19.68 -8.71 -3.51
C PHE A 29 20.67 -8.84 -4.65
N ALA A 30 20.50 -7.99 -5.66
CA ALA A 30 21.34 -7.87 -6.84
C ALA A 30 21.58 -6.39 -7.12
N ASP A 31 22.25 -5.73 -6.14
CA ASP A 31 22.49 -4.28 -6.13
C ASP A 31 23.19 -3.82 -7.44
N GLU A 32 23.98 -4.70 -8.04
CA GLU A 32 24.70 -4.47 -9.29
C GLU A 32 23.81 -4.30 -10.53
N LEU A 33 22.53 -4.68 -10.44
CA LEU A 33 21.56 -4.51 -11.52
C LEU A 33 20.86 -3.16 -11.53
N PHE A 34 21.06 -2.33 -10.52
CA PHE A 34 20.29 -1.09 -10.32
C PHE A 34 21.21 0.08 -9.99
N ASP A 35 20.92 1.23 -10.60
CA ASP A 35 21.58 2.48 -10.21
C ASP A 35 21.14 2.89 -8.79
N PRO A 36 21.91 3.75 -8.10
CA PRO A 36 21.53 4.31 -6.81
C PRO A 36 20.13 4.95 -6.84
N PRO A 37 19.42 4.98 -5.70
CA PRO A 37 18.10 5.60 -5.63
C PRO A 37 18.19 7.11 -5.88
N SER A 38 17.10 7.69 -6.42
CA SER A 38 17.02 9.12 -6.73
C SER A 38 17.12 10.03 -5.48
N ALA A 39 16.79 9.48 -4.30
CA ALA A 39 16.90 10.13 -3.00
C ALA A 39 17.27 9.10 -1.92
N PRO A 40 17.91 9.52 -0.81
CA PRO A 40 18.18 8.63 0.31
C PRO A 40 16.90 8.00 0.86
N ILE A 41 16.96 6.70 1.15
CA ILE A 41 15.86 5.96 1.77
C ILE A 41 16.21 5.78 3.24
N ASP A 42 15.47 6.46 4.11
CA ASP A 42 15.66 6.40 5.56
C ASP A 42 14.43 5.77 6.25
N PRO A 43 14.52 4.50 6.67
CA PRO A 43 13.44 3.86 7.43
C PRO A 43 13.12 4.56 8.76
N ALA A 44 14.09 5.25 9.38
CA ALA A 44 13.87 5.97 10.64
C ALA A 44 13.00 7.22 10.45
N ALA A 45 12.99 7.80 9.26
CA ALA A 45 12.16 8.96 8.94
C ALA A 45 10.66 8.63 8.86
N VAL A 46 10.26 7.36 8.82
CA VAL A 46 8.85 6.96 8.67
C VAL A 46 7.98 7.52 9.80
N PHE A 47 8.46 7.46 11.04
CA PHE A 47 7.77 7.99 12.23
C PHE A 47 8.36 9.32 12.74
N ALA A 48 9.18 9.99 11.95
CA ALA A 48 9.79 11.25 12.38
C ALA A 48 8.72 12.34 12.58
N VAL A 49 8.82 13.05 13.70
CA VAL A 49 7.92 14.15 14.05
C VAL A 49 8.54 15.47 13.57
N SER A 50 7.78 16.27 12.83
CA SER A 50 8.19 17.61 12.43
C SER A 50 7.96 18.65 13.53
N ASP A 51 8.63 19.81 13.43
CA ASP A 51 8.38 20.94 14.34
C ASP A 51 6.93 21.42 14.32
N GLU A 52 6.25 21.26 13.19
CA GLU A 52 4.83 21.61 13.06
C GLU A 52 3.94 20.64 13.82
N MET A 53 4.21 19.34 13.75
CA MET A 53 3.53 18.32 14.55
C MET A 53 3.75 18.57 16.05
N GLN A 54 4.97 18.90 16.46
CA GLN A 54 5.26 19.20 17.86
C GLN A 54 4.48 20.44 18.35
N ARG A 55 4.49 21.52 17.57
CA ARG A 55 3.70 22.72 17.91
C ARG A 55 2.21 22.41 18.01
N TYR A 56 1.65 21.62 17.09
CA TYR A 56 0.26 21.20 17.14
C TYR A 56 -0.07 20.44 18.43
N LEU A 57 0.79 19.52 18.87
CA LEU A 57 0.61 18.84 20.14
C LEU A 57 0.61 19.81 21.32
N ASP A 58 1.54 20.76 21.34
CA ASP A 58 1.75 21.69 22.44
C ASP A 58 0.63 22.76 22.56
N THR A 59 0.01 23.13 21.44
CA THR A 59 -1.00 24.20 21.41
C THR A 59 -2.43 23.65 21.36
N GLU A 60 -2.72 22.68 20.50
CA GLU A 60 -4.10 22.24 20.26
C GLU A 60 -4.47 21.02 21.11
N VAL A 61 -3.62 19.97 21.10
CA VAL A 61 -3.97 18.71 21.77
C VAL A 61 -3.84 18.82 23.28
N VAL A 62 -2.80 19.50 23.78
CA VAL A 62 -2.59 19.70 25.23
C VAL A 62 -3.75 20.46 25.86
N ASN A 63 -4.30 21.48 25.19
CA ASN A 63 -5.44 22.24 25.67
C ASN A 63 -6.74 21.42 25.78
N GLN A 64 -6.83 20.30 25.02
CA GLN A 64 -7.99 19.41 25.04
C GLN A 64 -7.84 18.26 26.06
N MET A 65 -6.67 18.07 26.67
CA MET A 65 -6.42 16.94 27.55
C MET A 65 -7.32 16.92 28.80
N GLY A 66 -7.53 18.03 29.49
CA GLY A 66 -8.41 18.18 30.64
C GLY A 66 -8.67 16.89 31.45
N ALA A 67 -9.94 16.64 31.81
CA ALA A 67 -10.36 15.42 32.50
C ALA A 67 -10.51 14.18 31.57
N LYS A 68 -10.35 14.34 30.25
CA LYS A 68 -10.64 13.27 29.27
C LYS A 68 -9.46 12.31 29.02
N GLY A 69 -8.26 12.66 29.47
CA GLY A 69 -7.05 11.89 29.26
C GLY A 69 -6.42 12.08 27.85
N ARG A 70 -5.13 11.69 27.74
CA ARG A 70 -4.30 11.93 26.55
C ARG A 70 -4.83 11.23 25.29
N GLN A 71 -5.28 9.97 25.41
CA GLN A 71 -5.76 9.16 24.29
C GLN A 71 -6.98 9.78 23.64
N ARG A 72 -7.97 10.22 24.45
CA ARG A 72 -9.20 10.86 23.95
C ARG A 72 -8.93 12.24 23.35
N ALA A 73 -8.00 13.00 23.94
CA ALA A 73 -7.62 14.30 23.39
C ALA A 73 -7.01 14.14 21.99
N LEU A 74 -6.07 13.19 21.82
CA LEU A 74 -5.50 12.90 20.51
C LEU A 74 -6.55 12.39 19.52
N ALA A 75 -7.40 11.45 19.93
CA ALA A 75 -8.44 10.91 19.05
C ALA A 75 -9.43 12.00 18.58
N GLN A 76 -9.81 12.94 19.46
CA GLN A 76 -10.66 14.07 19.12
C GLN A 76 -9.96 15.06 18.18
N ALA A 77 -8.65 15.31 18.42
CA ALA A 77 -7.85 16.19 17.57
C ALA A 77 -7.62 15.65 16.14
N LEU A 78 -7.82 14.35 15.93
CA LEU A 78 -7.73 13.67 14.64
C LEU A 78 -9.10 13.29 14.04
N GLY A 79 -10.19 13.55 14.77
CA GLY A 79 -11.55 13.24 14.30
C GLY A 79 -12.08 14.19 13.25
N ASP A 80 -13.23 13.85 12.66
CA ASP A 80 -13.83 14.60 11.53
C ASP A 80 -14.18 16.06 11.87
N ASP A 81 -14.52 16.34 13.13
CA ASP A 81 -14.86 17.69 13.61
C ASP A 81 -13.64 18.50 14.07
N ALA A 82 -12.44 17.96 13.93
CA ALA A 82 -11.20 18.60 14.36
C ALA A 82 -10.71 19.67 13.39
N ASP A 83 -9.94 20.63 13.89
CA ASP A 83 -9.31 21.67 13.06
C ASP A 83 -8.31 21.11 12.04
N LEU A 84 -7.74 19.93 12.31
CA LEU A 84 -6.79 19.27 11.41
C LEU A 84 -7.43 18.77 10.12
N ARG A 85 -8.70 18.37 10.13
CA ARG A 85 -9.47 17.87 8.98
C ARG A 85 -8.66 16.98 8.05
N LEU A 86 -8.57 15.70 8.40
CA LEU A 86 -7.81 14.74 7.64
C LEU A 86 -8.63 14.17 6.47
N ASP A 87 -8.11 14.33 5.26
CA ASP A 87 -8.69 13.72 4.07
C ASP A 87 -8.07 12.35 3.80
N TYR A 88 -8.89 11.36 3.43
CA TYR A 88 -8.39 10.08 2.93
C TYR A 88 -7.93 10.24 1.48
N ASP A 89 -6.66 9.86 1.20
CA ASP A 89 -6.06 9.93 -0.13
C ASP A 89 -5.18 8.69 -0.35
N SER A 90 -5.66 7.77 -1.19
CA SER A 90 -4.94 6.53 -1.50
C SER A 90 -3.81 6.68 -2.52
N THR A 91 -3.67 7.86 -3.13
CA THR A 91 -2.77 8.08 -4.29
C THR A 91 -1.30 7.86 -3.92
N TYR A 92 -0.91 8.18 -2.69
CA TYR A 92 0.50 8.20 -2.28
C TYR A 92 0.68 7.88 -0.80
N THR A 93 1.65 7.03 -0.49
CA THR A 93 1.98 6.68 0.89
C THR A 93 2.98 7.68 1.46
N ARG A 94 2.59 8.39 2.51
CA ARG A 94 3.33 9.46 3.19
C ARG A 94 3.90 8.98 4.52
N ASN A 95 5.05 9.50 4.92
CA ASN A 95 5.55 9.36 6.28
C ASN A 95 4.75 10.26 7.25
N ALA A 96 5.06 10.21 8.56
CA ALA A 96 4.32 10.97 9.56
C ALA A 96 4.28 12.48 9.27
N ALA A 97 5.42 13.09 9.00
CA ALA A 97 5.54 14.51 8.74
C ALA A 97 4.86 14.93 7.43
N GLU A 98 5.02 14.13 6.36
CA GLU A 98 4.37 14.38 5.08
C GLU A 98 2.84 14.27 5.17
N ALA A 99 2.31 13.26 5.89
CA ALA A 99 0.87 13.09 6.08
C ALA A 99 0.28 14.25 6.88
N PHE A 100 0.98 14.71 7.92
CA PHE A 100 0.57 15.85 8.73
C PHE A 100 0.54 17.15 7.91
N ALA A 101 1.62 17.45 7.18
CA ALA A 101 1.72 18.66 6.36
C ALA A 101 0.67 18.68 5.23
N ALA A 102 0.40 17.52 4.60
CA ALA A 102 -0.61 17.38 3.56
C ALA A 102 -2.05 17.35 4.11
N ARG A 103 -2.23 17.09 5.40
CA ARG A 103 -3.53 16.80 6.05
C ARG A 103 -4.29 15.68 5.33
N SER A 104 -3.56 14.75 4.75
CA SER A 104 -4.15 13.65 3.97
C SER A 104 -3.20 12.46 3.86
N GLY A 105 -3.77 11.28 3.65
CA GLY A 105 -3.03 10.07 3.39
C GLY A 105 -3.92 8.84 3.29
N ASN A 106 -3.32 7.73 2.84
CA ASN A 106 -3.98 6.43 2.93
C ASN A 106 -3.99 5.92 4.39
N CYS A 107 -4.69 4.80 4.65
CA CYS A 107 -4.79 4.24 6.00
C CYS A 107 -3.42 4.09 6.68
N LEU A 108 -2.41 3.58 5.97
CA LEU A 108 -1.07 3.38 6.51
C LEU A 108 -0.39 4.70 6.87
N SER A 109 -0.50 5.74 6.03
CA SER A 109 0.06 7.08 6.28
C SER A 109 -0.55 7.72 7.51
N LEU A 110 -1.88 7.65 7.65
CA LEU A 110 -2.61 8.23 8.78
C LEU A 110 -2.35 7.45 10.08
N VAL A 111 -2.21 6.13 10.01
CA VAL A 111 -1.77 5.29 11.14
C VAL A 111 -0.35 5.64 11.59
N ILE A 112 0.58 5.81 10.65
CA ILE A 112 1.96 6.21 10.95
C ILE A 112 1.99 7.59 11.63
N MET A 113 1.28 8.57 11.08
CA MET A 113 1.18 9.93 11.65
C MET A 113 0.58 9.89 13.05
N THR A 114 -0.54 9.19 13.24
CA THR A 114 -1.20 9.04 14.55
C THR A 114 -0.28 8.41 15.58
N ALA A 115 0.45 7.35 15.21
CA ALA A 115 1.40 6.68 16.10
C ALA A 115 2.58 7.59 16.47
N ALA A 116 3.08 8.39 15.54
CA ALA A 116 4.14 9.37 15.80
C ALA A 116 3.69 10.42 16.83
N LEU A 117 2.50 11.01 16.64
CA LEU A 117 1.90 11.95 17.58
C LEU A 117 1.64 11.32 18.97
N ALA A 118 1.08 10.10 19.00
CA ALA A 118 0.79 9.38 20.23
C ALA A 118 2.04 9.15 21.08
N ARG A 119 3.15 8.78 20.45
CA ARG A 119 4.44 8.54 21.14
C ARG A 119 5.02 9.80 21.75
N GLN A 120 4.91 10.94 21.07
CA GLN A 120 5.33 12.22 21.63
C GLN A 120 4.55 12.57 22.90
N MET A 121 3.29 12.12 23.00
CA MET A 121 2.46 12.28 24.19
C MET A 121 2.69 11.19 25.24
N GLY A 122 3.61 10.24 25.03
CA GLY A 122 3.87 9.10 25.91
C GLY A 122 2.67 8.13 25.97
N ILE A 123 1.96 7.95 24.86
CA ILE A 123 0.85 7.00 24.71
C ILE A 123 1.40 5.72 24.07
N ASP A 124 1.13 4.57 24.69
CA ASP A 124 1.44 3.27 24.10
C ASP A 124 0.61 3.07 22.81
N VAL A 125 1.22 2.45 21.80
CA VAL A 125 0.62 2.24 20.48
C VAL A 125 0.70 0.77 20.10
N SER A 126 -0.40 0.23 19.59
CA SER A 126 -0.46 -1.09 18.99
C SER A 126 -1.00 -1.00 17.55
N PHE A 127 -0.41 -1.78 16.64
CA PHE A 127 -0.82 -1.81 15.24
C PHE A 127 -1.51 -3.12 14.92
N HIS A 128 -2.57 -3.05 14.13
CA HIS A 128 -3.32 -4.21 13.71
C HIS A 128 -3.50 -4.22 12.20
N ARG A 129 -3.42 -5.40 11.60
CA ARG A 129 -3.71 -5.63 10.18
C ARG A 129 -4.91 -6.55 10.07
N VAL A 130 -5.80 -6.30 9.12
CA VAL A 130 -6.88 -7.23 8.76
C VAL A 130 -6.28 -8.52 8.22
N ARG A 131 -6.79 -9.66 8.69
CA ARG A 131 -6.14 -10.95 8.48
C ARG A 131 -6.51 -11.64 7.17
N ASP A 132 -7.73 -11.56 6.74
CA ASP A 132 -8.28 -12.48 5.73
C ASP A 132 -8.84 -11.78 4.47
N ASP A 133 -8.89 -10.44 4.44
CA ASP A 133 -9.40 -9.69 3.30
C ASP A 133 -8.25 -8.96 2.60
N GLU A 134 -7.86 -9.45 1.44
CA GLU A 134 -6.95 -8.72 0.56
C GLU A 134 -7.74 -7.59 -0.08
N PHE A 135 -7.52 -6.37 0.41
CA PHE A 135 -7.95 -5.18 -0.31
C PHE A 135 -7.06 -5.03 -1.54
N TRP A 136 -7.71 -4.95 -2.68
CA TRP A 136 -7.02 -4.77 -3.94
C TRP A 136 -7.22 -3.35 -4.44
N SER A 137 -6.18 -2.76 -4.99
CA SER A 137 -6.28 -1.57 -5.82
C SER A 137 -5.67 -1.87 -7.19
N ARG A 138 -6.06 -1.06 -8.18
CA ARG A 138 -5.57 -1.20 -9.54
C ARG A 138 -5.05 0.15 -10.06
N ASP A 139 -3.89 0.11 -10.72
CA ASP A 139 -3.40 1.22 -11.52
C ASP A 139 -2.98 0.69 -12.90
N GLY A 140 -3.76 1.02 -13.93
CA GLY A 140 -3.61 0.46 -15.26
C GLY A 140 -3.75 -1.06 -15.27
N ASP A 141 -2.70 -1.76 -15.68
CA ASP A 141 -2.65 -3.23 -15.75
C ASP A 141 -2.04 -3.86 -14.50
N MET A 142 -1.72 -3.06 -13.48
CA MET A 142 -1.12 -3.54 -12.24
C MET A 142 -2.16 -3.65 -11.13
N TYR A 143 -2.10 -4.77 -10.40
CA TYR A 143 -2.94 -5.03 -9.23
C TYR A 143 -2.06 -5.00 -7.99
N PHE A 144 -2.51 -4.24 -6.99
CA PHE A 144 -1.82 -4.11 -5.71
C PHE A 144 -2.69 -4.71 -4.62
N SER A 145 -2.13 -5.64 -3.82
CA SER A 145 -2.75 -6.05 -2.58
C SER A 145 -2.46 -4.97 -1.53
N VAL A 146 -3.50 -4.32 -1.06
CA VAL A 146 -3.43 -3.25 -0.06
C VAL A 146 -3.89 -3.84 1.27
N GLY A 147 -2.95 -4.11 2.17
CA GLY A 147 -3.30 -4.55 3.52
C GLY A 147 -3.90 -3.38 4.32
N HIS A 148 -5.13 -3.55 4.82
CA HIS A 148 -5.71 -2.56 5.73
C HIS A 148 -5.09 -2.63 7.12
N VAL A 149 -4.76 -1.47 7.69
CA VAL A 149 -4.17 -1.32 9.02
C VAL A 149 -4.91 -0.28 9.84
N ASN A 150 -4.96 -0.51 11.17
CA ASN A 150 -5.42 0.49 12.12
C ASN A 150 -4.46 0.59 13.32
N VAL A 151 -4.71 1.55 14.18
CA VAL A 151 -3.90 1.85 15.36
C VAL A 151 -4.77 1.91 16.62
N THR A 152 -4.31 1.27 17.70
CA THR A 152 -4.91 1.37 19.03
C THR A 152 -4.01 2.19 19.94
N LEU A 153 -4.59 3.20 20.57
CA LEU A 153 -3.99 4.09 21.53
C LEU A 153 -4.26 3.59 22.96
N GLY A 154 -3.21 3.44 23.78
CA GLY A 154 -3.29 3.04 25.18
C GLY A 154 -3.43 1.53 25.42
N GLY A 155 -3.01 1.10 26.61
CA GLY A 155 -3.15 -0.28 27.09
C GLY A 155 -2.22 -1.32 26.46
N LYS A 156 -2.12 -2.51 27.10
CA LYS A 156 -1.54 -3.70 26.46
C LYS A 156 -2.52 -4.23 25.42
N PRO A 157 -2.04 -4.72 24.27
CA PRO A 157 -2.92 -5.31 23.27
C PRO A 157 -3.79 -6.39 23.92
N PRO A 158 -5.12 -6.41 23.65
CA PRO A 158 -6.00 -7.43 24.20
C PRO A 158 -5.51 -8.81 23.76
N ALA A 159 -5.54 -9.78 24.69
CA ALA A 159 -5.31 -11.18 24.33
C ALA A 159 -6.37 -11.60 23.30
N LEU A 160 -5.97 -12.46 22.34
CA LEU A 160 -6.83 -12.94 21.25
C LEU A 160 -8.24 -13.31 21.79
N GLY A 161 -9.26 -12.57 21.34
CA GLY A 161 -10.67 -12.87 21.67
C GLY A 161 -11.32 -12.01 22.76
N THR A 162 -10.64 -11.01 23.34
CA THR A 162 -11.26 -10.09 24.31
C THR A 162 -11.81 -8.83 23.63
N ARG A 163 -13.01 -8.40 24.07
CA ARG A 163 -13.70 -7.20 23.60
C ARG A 163 -12.86 -5.94 23.80
N ILE A 164 -12.87 -5.07 22.80
CA ILE A 164 -12.16 -3.76 22.74
C ILE A 164 -12.93 -2.69 23.55
N ASP A 165 -13.30 -2.95 24.77
CA ASP A 165 -14.08 -1.97 25.55
C ASP A 165 -13.66 -1.96 27.03
N ASP A 166 -12.36 -1.85 27.25
CA ASP A 166 -11.82 -1.43 28.56
C ASP A 166 -11.45 0.06 28.43
N GLY A 167 -12.12 0.93 29.16
CA GLY A 167 -12.22 2.39 29.08
C GLY A 167 -10.95 3.23 28.88
N ASP A 168 -9.78 2.59 28.64
CA ASP A 168 -8.47 3.20 28.43
C ASP A 168 -7.87 2.95 27.03
N GLN A 169 -8.58 2.25 26.14
CA GLN A 169 -8.08 1.97 24.78
C GLN A 169 -8.99 2.58 23.71
N ILE A 170 -8.38 3.22 22.71
CA ILE A 170 -9.10 3.80 21.58
C ILE A 170 -8.49 3.27 20.28
N THR A 171 -9.25 2.53 19.51
CA THR A 171 -8.85 2.12 18.15
C THR A 171 -9.31 3.15 17.16
N ILE A 172 -8.38 3.66 16.35
CA ILE A 172 -8.63 4.61 15.26
C ILE A 172 -8.44 3.86 13.94
N ASP A 173 -9.48 3.90 13.13
CA ASP A 173 -9.51 3.37 11.78
C ASP A 173 -9.87 4.50 10.82
N PHE A 174 -9.12 4.65 9.74
CA PHE A 174 -9.28 5.74 8.79
C PHE A 174 -10.06 5.34 7.52
N LEU A 175 -10.55 4.08 7.43
CA LEU A 175 -11.43 3.69 6.34
C LEU A 175 -12.90 3.96 6.75
N PRO A 176 -13.57 4.91 6.09
CA PRO A 176 -14.88 5.40 6.54
C PRO A 176 -16.03 4.41 6.37
N VAL A 177 -15.84 3.30 5.66
CA VAL A 177 -16.94 2.45 5.18
C VAL A 177 -16.98 1.05 5.81
N LEU A 178 -15.95 0.68 6.60
CA LEU A 178 -15.85 -0.68 7.14
C LEU A 178 -16.29 -0.74 8.60
N ASP A 179 -17.23 -1.65 8.92
CA ASP A 179 -17.47 -2.01 10.31
C ASP A 179 -16.32 -2.90 10.80
N ILE A 180 -15.33 -2.26 11.45
CA ILE A 180 -14.13 -2.92 11.96
C ILE A 180 -14.41 -4.09 12.92
N ARG A 181 -15.63 -4.19 13.46
CA ARG A 181 -16.03 -5.26 14.39
C ARG A 181 -16.21 -6.61 13.71
N GLU A 182 -16.37 -6.64 12.40
CA GLU A 182 -16.59 -7.86 11.61
C GLU A 182 -15.29 -8.52 11.14
N TYR A 183 -14.15 -7.82 11.25
CA TYR A 183 -12.86 -8.28 10.72
C TYR A 183 -12.01 -8.97 11.78
N LYS A 184 -11.27 -10.00 11.35
CA LYS A 184 -10.24 -10.64 12.16
C LYS A 184 -8.94 -9.86 12.05
N TRP A 185 -8.47 -9.37 13.19
CA TRP A 185 -7.25 -8.59 13.30
C TRP A 185 -6.05 -9.44 13.68
N LYS A 186 -4.90 -9.10 13.14
CA LYS A 186 -3.60 -9.62 13.57
C LYS A 186 -2.75 -8.46 14.06
N LEU A 187 -2.25 -8.58 15.30
CA LEU A 187 -1.26 -7.64 15.82
C LEU A 187 -0.01 -7.70 14.95
N VAL A 188 0.50 -6.54 14.55
CA VAL A 188 1.76 -6.40 13.80
C VAL A 188 2.72 -5.50 14.56
N LYS A 189 4.01 -5.74 14.36
CA LYS A 189 5.05 -4.95 15.00
C LYS A 189 5.34 -3.68 14.20
N GLU A 190 5.97 -2.71 14.84
CA GLU A 190 6.35 -1.45 14.20
C GLU A 190 7.23 -1.64 12.97
N HIS A 191 8.23 -2.51 13.05
CA HIS A 191 9.10 -2.77 11.90
C HIS A 191 8.33 -3.32 10.71
N THR A 192 7.21 -4.04 10.93
CA THR A 192 6.30 -4.47 9.87
C THR A 192 5.57 -3.26 9.24
N ILE A 193 5.16 -2.27 10.04
CA ILE A 193 4.58 -1.01 9.52
C ILE A 193 5.59 -0.26 8.66
N VAL A 194 6.85 -0.15 9.12
CA VAL A 194 7.94 0.43 8.32
C VAL A 194 8.13 -0.34 7.01
N ALA A 195 8.15 -1.68 7.07
CA ALA A 195 8.26 -2.52 5.88
C ALA A 195 7.09 -2.33 4.91
N MET A 196 5.85 -2.22 5.41
CA MET A 196 4.67 -1.93 4.58
C MET A 196 4.77 -0.56 3.91
N TYR A 197 5.22 0.48 4.64
CA TYR A 197 5.45 1.81 4.07
C TYR A 197 6.46 1.75 2.91
N LEU A 198 7.62 1.14 3.14
CA LEU A 198 8.65 1.01 2.12
C LEU A 198 8.19 0.17 0.92
N ASN A 199 7.40 -0.88 1.15
CA ASN A 199 6.81 -1.69 0.09
C ASN A 199 5.83 -0.90 -0.78
N ASN A 200 4.97 -0.08 -0.17
CA ASN A 200 4.08 0.79 -0.91
C ASN A 200 4.86 1.79 -1.77
N ARG A 201 5.93 2.40 -1.21
CA ARG A 201 6.83 3.29 -1.97
C ARG A 201 7.51 2.58 -3.14
N ALA A 202 7.86 1.28 -2.97
CA ALA A 202 8.38 0.45 -4.06
C ALA A 202 7.33 0.25 -5.16
N ALA A 203 6.10 -0.09 -4.79
CA ALA A 203 4.98 -0.28 -5.73
C ALA A 203 4.64 1.03 -6.49
N GLU A 204 4.55 2.14 -5.79
CA GLU A 204 4.35 3.48 -6.36
C GLU A 204 5.48 3.87 -7.33
N SER A 205 6.73 3.52 -6.99
CA SER A 205 7.88 3.74 -7.87
C SER A 205 7.82 2.88 -9.13
N LEU A 206 7.37 1.61 -9.00
CA LEU A 206 7.10 0.72 -10.15
C LEU A 206 6.02 1.30 -11.07
N ALA A 207 4.91 1.77 -10.50
CA ALA A 207 3.81 2.39 -11.24
C ALA A 207 4.28 3.64 -11.99
N ALA A 208 5.17 4.42 -11.39
CA ALA A 208 5.78 5.61 -11.99
C ALA A 208 6.95 5.31 -12.95
N GLY A 209 7.28 4.03 -13.22
CA GLY A 209 8.39 3.63 -14.09
C GLY A 209 9.79 3.86 -13.50
N ARG A 210 9.91 4.24 -12.22
CA ARG A 210 11.18 4.47 -11.53
C ARG A 210 11.73 3.15 -10.95
N LEU A 211 12.23 2.30 -11.82
CA LEU A 211 12.60 0.93 -11.47
C LEU A 211 13.76 0.86 -10.46
N ASN A 212 14.73 1.75 -10.53
CA ASN A 212 15.84 1.79 -9.58
C ASN A 212 15.34 2.15 -8.17
N ASP A 213 14.52 3.19 -8.03
CA ASP A 213 13.89 3.55 -6.75
C ASP A 213 13.07 2.39 -6.19
N ALA A 214 12.27 1.73 -7.03
CA ALA A 214 11.46 0.60 -6.64
C ALA A 214 12.30 -0.54 -6.04
N TYR A 215 13.45 -0.84 -6.63
CA TYR A 215 14.38 -1.83 -6.09
C TYR A 215 14.88 -1.44 -4.69
N TRP A 216 15.37 -0.24 -4.54
CA TRP A 216 15.96 0.19 -3.27
C TRP A 216 14.92 0.30 -2.15
N PHE A 217 13.70 0.73 -2.47
CA PHE A 217 12.59 0.69 -1.51
C PHE A 217 12.21 -0.75 -1.14
N ALA A 218 12.06 -1.66 -2.11
CA ALA A 218 11.76 -3.07 -1.85
C ALA A 218 12.87 -3.76 -1.03
N ARG A 219 14.14 -3.43 -1.32
CA ARG A 219 15.30 -3.89 -0.55
C ARG A 219 15.23 -3.43 0.90
N ALA A 220 14.98 -2.14 1.13
CA ALA A 220 14.84 -1.58 2.46
C ALA A 220 13.63 -2.19 3.21
N ALA A 221 12.52 -2.47 2.52
CA ALA A 221 11.36 -3.14 3.08
C ALA A 221 11.70 -4.54 3.62
N ILE A 222 12.39 -5.37 2.81
CA ILE A 222 12.83 -6.73 3.21
C ILE A 222 13.80 -6.66 4.40
N LEU A 223 14.70 -5.68 4.44
CA LEU A 223 15.60 -5.48 5.58
C LEU A 223 14.85 -5.07 6.85
N ALA A 224 13.76 -4.32 6.73
CA ALA A 224 12.93 -3.93 7.87
C ALA A 224 12.13 -5.11 8.45
N ASP A 225 11.56 -5.98 7.61
CA ASP A 225 10.86 -7.20 8.07
C ASP A 225 11.05 -8.38 7.10
N PRO A 226 12.11 -9.18 7.27
CA PRO A 226 12.40 -10.30 6.37
C PRO A 226 11.39 -11.46 6.45
N ASN A 227 10.46 -11.44 7.42
CA ASN A 227 9.45 -12.48 7.57
C ASN A 227 8.10 -12.12 6.92
N PHE A 228 7.98 -10.94 6.33
CA PHE A 228 6.76 -10.50 5.71
C PHE A 228 6.72 -10.90 4.23
N ALA A 229 6.05 -12.02 3.91
CA ALA A 229 6.05 -12.66 2.60
C ALA A 229 5.68 -11.73 1.43
N THR A 230 4.77 -10.80 1.64
CA THR A 230 4.30 -9.82 0.63
C THR A 230 5.45 -9.00 0.02
N LEU A 231 6.52 -8.73 0.78
CA LEU A 231 7.66 -7.94 0.30
C LEU A 231 8.42 -8.64 -0.84
N PHE A 232 8.48 -9.97 -0.78
CA PHE A 232 9.13 -10.77 -1.82
C PHE A 232 8.34 -10.79 -3.12
N ASN A 233 7.02 -10.58 -3.06
CA ASN A 233 6.20 -10.37 -4.25
C ASN A 233 6.62 -9.11 -5.00
N THR A 234 6.71 -7.97 -4.31
CA THR A 234 7.13 -6.70 -4.90
C THR A 234 8.54 -6.78 -5.47
N MET A 235 9.50 -7.38 -4.73
CA MET A 235 10.86 -7.59 -5.22
C MET A 235 10.87 -8.50 -6.45
N GLY A 236 10.05 -9.54 -6.50
CA GLY A 236 9.89 -10.41 -7.68
C GLY A 236 9.42 -9.63 -8.91
N VAL A 237 8.43 -8.75 -8.76
CA VAL A 237 7.96 -7.87 -9.84
C VAL A 237 9.06 -6.91 -10.30
N VAL A 238 9.84 -6.34 -9.36
CA VAL A 238 11.00 -5.48 -9.70
C VAL A 238 12.00 -6.25 -10.59
N TYR A 239 12.36 -7.47 -10.21
CA TYR A 239 13.27 -8.28 -11.02
C TYR A 239 12.67 -8.69 -12.38
N LEU A 240 11.38 -9.03 -12.44
CA LEU A 240 10.70 -9.29 -13.70
C LEU A 240 10.73 -8.05 -14.63
N ARG A 241 10.51 -6.87 -14.10
CA ARG A 241 10.61 -5.61 -14.86
C ARG A 241 12.04 -5.30 -15.30
N ARG A 242 13.04 -5.69 -14.51
CA ARG A 242 14.46 -5.56 -14.86
C ARG A 242 14.90 -6.56 -15.95
N GLY A 243 14.13 -7.59 -16.22
CA GLY A 243 14.53 -8.68 -17.14
C GLY A 243 15.45 -9.70 -16.48
N ALA A 244 15.36 -9.89 -15.18
CA ALA A 244 16.12 -10.84 -14.38
C ALA A 244 15.20 -11.95 -13.79
N PRO A 245 14.62 -12.84 -14.63
CA PRO A 245 13.63 -13.82 -14.18
C PRO A 245 14.21 -14.85 -13.19
N ASP A 246 15.51 -15.17 -13.25
CA ASP A 246 16.15 -16.08 -12.29
C ASP A 246 16.22 -15.48 -10.88
N ARG A 247 16.45 -14.17 -10.77
CA ARG A 247 16.39 -13.46 -9.50
C ARG A 247 14.94 -13.34 -9.00
N ALA A 248 13.98 -13.12 -9.89
CA ALA A 248 12.56 -13.12 -9.55
C ALA A 248 12.14 -14.47 -8.98
N GLU A 249 12.51 -15.60 -9.61
CA GLU A 249 12.23 -16.96 -9.11
C GLU A 249 12.73 -17.13 -7.67
N GLN A 250 14.00 -16.77 -7.40
CA GLN A 250 14.61 -16.95 -6.07
C GLN A 250 13.79 -16.25 -4.97
N VAL A 251 13.40 -15.00 -5.18
CA VAL A 251 12.66 -14.22 -4.16
C VAL A 251 11.21 -14.67 -4.05
N LEU A 252 10.55 -15.02 -5.17
CA LEU A 252 9.17 -15.49 -5.18
C LEU A 252 9.01 -16.85 -4.51
N VAL A 253 9.93 -17.77 -4.76
CA VAL A 253 9.98 -19.08 -4.07
C VAL A 253 10.17 -18.87 -2.57
N HIS A 254 11.05 -17.95 -2.16
CA HIS A 254 11.18 -17.62 -0.73
C HIS A 254 9.89 -17.07 -0.14
N GLY A 255 9.22 -16.14 -0.84
CA GLY A 255 7.91 -15.61 -0.42
C GLY A 255 6.87 -16.71 -0.21
N LEU A 256 6.84 -17.70 -1.12
CA LEU A 256 5.94 -18.87 -1.04
C LEU A 256 6.25 -19.81 0.14
N HIS A 257 7.49 -19.84 0.65
CA HIS A 257 7.75 -20.56 1.91
C HIS A 257 7.08 -19.88 3.11
N GLY A 258 6.99 -18.55 3.10
CA GLY A 258 6.30 -17.78 4.14
C GLY A 258 4.77 -17.76 4.01
N ASP A 259 4.26 -17.82 2.77
CA ASP A 259 2.85 -17.87 2.43
C ASP A 259 2.58 -18.81 1.25
N PRO A 260 2.46 -20.13 1.53
CA PRO A 260 2.28 -21.16 0.49
C PRO A 260 0.95 -21.06 -0.27
N GLY A 261 -0.02 -20.32 0.28
CA GLY A 261 -1.34 -20.14 -0.32
C GLY A 261 -1.46 -18.92 -1.25
N SER A 262 -0.44 -18.07 -1.32
CA SER A 262 -0.50 -16.82 -2.07
C SER A 262 -0.59 -17.04 -3.58
N THR A 263 -1.78 -16.82 -4.15
CA THR A 263 -2.00 -16.88 -5.60
C THR A 263 -1.24 -15.77 -6.33
N THR A 264 -1.01 -14.63 -5.69
CA THR A 264 -0.22 -13.51 -6.23
C THR A 264 1.25 -13.89 -6.41
N LEU A 265 1.87 -14.51 -5.39
CA LEU A 265 3.25 -15.01 -5.50
C LEU A 265 3.35 -16.11 -6.57
N MET A 266 2.39 -17.04 -6.60
CA MET A 266 2.33 -18.10 -7.63
C MET A 266 2.22 -17.51 -9.04
N SER A 267 1.38 -16.50 -9.25
CA SER A 267 1.18 -15.84 -10.53
C SER A 267 2.46 -15.18 -11.05
N ASN A 268 3.15 -14.43 -10.17
CA ASN A 268 4.43 -13.82 -10.54
C ASN A 268 5.55 -14.86 -10.77
N LEU A 269 5.54 -15.97 -10.03
CA LEU A 269 6.46 -17.07 -10.27
C LEU A 269 6.17 -17.78 -11.61
N SER A 270 4.89 -17.97 -11.97
CA SER A 270 4.51 -18.48 -13.29
C SER A 270 5.03 -17.56 -14.40
N ALA A 271 4.90 -16.23 -14.24
CA ALA A 271 5.45 -15.26 -15.18
C ALA A 271 6.99 -15.34 -15.27
N ALA A 272 7.69 -15.62 -14.16
CA ALA A 272 9.14 -15.84 -14.18
C ALA A 272 9.49 -17.09 -15.00
N TYR A 273 8.80 -18.21 -14.78
CA TYR A 273 9.00 -19.44 -15.53
C TYR A 273 8.72 -19.27 -17.04
N VAL A 274 7.66 -18.56 -17.41
CA VAL A 274 7.38 -18.22 -18.81
C VAL A 274 8.57 -17.48 -19.45
N ARG A 275 9.15 -16.50 -18.76
CA ARG A 275 10.31 -15.74 -19.26
C ARG A 275 11.60 -16.57 -19.34
N GLN A 276 11.71 -17.61 -18.53
CA GLN A 276 12.81 -18.60 -18.58
C GLN A 276 12.58 -19.70 -19.64
N GLY A 277 11.40 -19.74 -20.30
CA GLY A 277 11.02 -20.81 -21.23
C GLY A 277 10.55 -22.11 -20.56
N ARG A 278 10.38 -22.11 -19.25
CA ARG A 278 9.95 -23.25 -18.42
C ARG A 278 8.42 -23.36 -18.37
N LEU A 279 7.81 -23.61 -19.52
CA LEU A 279 6.36 -23.55 -19.71
C LEU A 279 5.59 -24.65 -18.94
N ASP A 280 6.22 -25.79 -18.65
CA ASP A 280 5.57 -26.87 -17.90
C ASP A 280 5.39 -26.51 -16.42
N GLU A 281 6.39 -25.85 -15.82
CA GLU A 281 6.31 -25.36 -14.45
C GLU A 281 5.29 -24.22 -14.33
N ALA A 282 5.28 -23.31 -15.30
CA ALA A 282 4.27 -22.25 -15.35
C ALA A 282 2.84 -22.83 -15.36
N ARG A 283 2.56 -23.77 -16.26
CA ARG A 283 1.24 -24.45 -16.36
C ARG A 283 0.83 -25.16 -15.06
N LYS A 284 1.78 -25.73 -14.31
CA LYS A 284 1.47 -26.35 -13.01
C LYS A 284 1.02 -25.32 -11.99
N LEU A 285 1.70 -24.16 -11.93
CA LEU A 285 1.29 -23.06 -11.04
C LEU A 285 -0.07 -22.48 -11.44
N ASP A 286 -0.30 -22.23 -12.74
CA ASP A 286 -1.58 -21.72 -13.25
C ASP A 286 -2.74 -22.67 -12.89
N ALA A 287 -2.52 -24.00 -12.96
CA ALA A 287 -3.52 -24.99 -12.55
C ALA A 287 -3.77 -24.97 -11.03
N LEU A 288 -2.75 -24.69 -10.20
CA LEU A 288 -2.92 -24.52 -8.76
C LEU A 288 -3.71 -23.24 -8.44
N ILE A 289 -3.37 -22.13 -9.10
CA ILE A 289 -4.07 -20.85 -8.96
C ILE A 289 -5.54 -21.02 -9.32
N ALA A 290 -5.85 -21.62 -10.48
CA ALA A 290 -7.23 -21.85 -10.93
C ALA A 290 -8.07 -22.72 -9.99
N ARG A 291 -7.42 -23.60 -9.20
CA ARG A 291 -8.09 -24.42 -8.17
C ARG A 291 -8.29 -23.66 -6.88
N ALA A 292 -7.31 -22.86 -6.47
CA ALA A 292 -7.33 -22.09 -5.23
C ALA A 292 -8.27 -20.88 -5.33
N ASP A 293 -8.28 -20.23 -6.47
CA ASP A 293 -9.09 -19.04 -6.76
C ASP A 293 -9.59 -19.10 -8.21
N PRO A 294 -10.76 -19.75 -8.44
CA PRO A 294 -11.36 -19.87 -9.76
C PRO A 294 -11.74 -18.52 -10.39
N ASP A 295 -12.03 -17.54 -9.56
CA ASP A 295 -12.41 -16.18 -9.95
C ASP A 295 -11.50 -15.17 -9.22
N PRO A 296 -10.24 -14.98 -9.68
CA PRO A 296 -9.31 -14.08 -9.02
C PRO A 296 -9.85 -12.63 -8.97
N PRO A 297 -9.33 -11.77 -8.10
CA PRO A 297 -9.73 -10.37 -8.04
C PRO A 297 -9.75 -9.72 -9.41
N PHE A 298 -10.79 -8.94 -9.71
CA PHE A 298 -11.05 -8.32 -11.02
C PHE A 298 -11.35 -9.27 -12.18
N ALA A 299 -11.52 -10.57 -11.99
CA ALA A 299 -11.83 -11.50 -13.10
C ALA A 299 -13.14 -11.15 -13.81
N PHE A 300 -14.22 -10.94 -13.04
CA PHE A 300 -15.49 -10.49 -13.60
C PHE A 300 -15.40 -9.07 -14.14
N PHE A 301 -14.66 -8.18 -13.47
CA PHE A 301 -14.45 -6.80 -13.90
C PHE A 301 -13.80 -6.72 -15.29
N ASN A 302 -12.70 -7.43 -15.50
CA ASN A 302 -12.00 -7.44 -16.79
C ASN A 302 -12.88 -7.99 -17.93
N ARG A 303 -13.64 -9.05 -17.65
CA ARG A 303 -14.65 -9.58 -18.60
C ARG A 303 -15.77 -8.57 -18.84
N GLY A 304 -16.21 -7.86 -17.79
CA GLY A 304 -17.20 -6.79 -17.89
C GLY A 304 -16.72 -5.64 -18.78
N LEU A 305 -15.45 -5.22 -18.68
CA LEU A 305 -14.86 -4.20 -19.57
C LEU A 305 -14.85 -4.66 -21.04
N LEU A 306 -14.57 -5.94 -21.31
CA LEU A 306 -14.64 -6.49 -22.66
C LEU A 306 -16.08 -6.48 -23.20
N ALA A 307 -17.07 -6.84 -22.36
CA ALA A 307 -18.48 -6.79 -22.73
C ALA A 307 -18.94 -5.34 -22.99
N MET A 308 -18.52 -4.36 -22.17
CA MET A 308 -18.76 -2.93 -22.41
C MET A 308 -18.24 -2.49 -23.78
N LYS A 309 -16.99 -2.87 -24.09
CA LYS A 309 -16.36 -2.56 -25.38
C LYS A 309 -17.10 -3.19 -26.57
N ALA A 310 -17.68 -4.36 -26.38
CA ALA A 310 -18.49 -5.08 -27.38
C ALA A 310 -19.92 -4.54 -27.50
N GLY A 311 -20.36 -3.61 -26.64
CA GLY A 311 -21.73 -3.11 -26.57
C GLY A 311 -22.73 -4.08 -25.89
N ASP A 312 -22.24 -5.19 -25.32
CA ASP A 312 -23.05 -6.13 -24.54
C ASP A 312 -23.22 -5.63 -23.10
N TYR A 313 -24.04 -4.62 -22.95
CA TYR A 313 -24.26 -3.95 -21.68
C TYR A 313 -24.98 -4.85 -20.64
N ARG A 314 -25.75 -5.88 -21.08
CA ARG A 314 -26.40 -6.81 -20.18
C ARG A 314 -25.37 -7.71 -19.51
N THR A 315 -24.50 -8.34 -20.29
CA THR A 315 -23.39 -9.15 -19.75
C THR A 315 -22.46 -8.30 -18.89
N ALA A 316 -22.14 -7.06 -19.31
CA ALA A 316 -21.31 -6.15 -18.53
C ALA A 316 -21.92 -5.84 -17.16
N ARG A 317 -23.23 -5.50 -17.10
CA ARG A 317 -23.97 -5.25 -15.86
C ARG A 317 -23.85 -6.45 -14.89
N ASP A 318 -24.11 -7.67 -15.39
CA ASP A 318 -24.13 -8.87 -14.56
C ASP A 318 -22.75 -9.20 -14.01
N LEU A 319 -21.70 -8.99 -14.80
CA LEU A 319 -20.30 -9.17 -14.40
C LEU A 319 -19.86 -8.12 -13.37
N PHE A 320 -20.16 -6.83 -13.58
CA PHE A 320 -19.83 -5.80 -12.61
C PHE A 320 -20.63 -5.96 -11.31
N ALA A 321 -21.90 -6.39 -11.39
CA ALA A 321 -22.69 -6.70 -10.20
C ALA A 321 -22.10 -7.86 -9.38
N ALA A 322 -21.46 -8.85 -10.04
CA ALA A 322 -20.75 -9.92 -9.35
C ALA A 322 -19.53 -9.38 -8.57
N GLU A 323 -18.78 -8.44 -9.14
CA GLU A 323 -17.67 -7.81 -8.42
C GLU A 323 -18.14 -6.90 -7.27
N VAL A 324 -19.18 -6.09 -7.49
CA VAL A 324 -19.80 -5.30 -6.41
C VAL A 324 -20.24 -6.18 -5.24
N LYS A 325 -20.77 -7.37 -5.51
CA LYS A 325 -21.13 -8.32 -4.44
C LYS A 325 -19.91 -8.84 -3.67
N ARG A 326 -18.76 -9.00 -4.34
CA ARG A 326 -17.49 -9.45 -3.71
C ARG A 326 -16.81 -8.34 -2.93
N ALA A 327 -16.80 -7.12 -3.47
CA ALA A 327 -16.16 -5.97 -2.89
C ALA A 327 -17.09 -4.74 -2.94
N PRO A 328 -18.09 -4.67 -2.03
CA PRO A 328 -19.15 -3.66 -2.07
C PRO A 328 -18.66 -2.24 -1.77
N HIS A 329 -17.40 -2.09 -1.38
CA HIS A 329 -16.78 -0.79 -1.10
C HIS A 329 -15.78 -0.35 -2.17
N TYR A 330 -15.64 -1.12 -3.26
CA TYR A 330 -14.72 -0.77 -4.33
C TYR A 330 -15.42 0.16 -5.33
N ASP A 331 -15.01 1.41 -5.33
CA ASP A 331 -15.67 2.52 -6.05
C ASP A 331 -15.73 2.30 -7.58
N GLU A 332 -14.65 1.81 -8.21
CA GLU A 332 -14.59 1.58 -9.65
C GLU A 332 -15.62 0.52 -10.11
N PHE A 333 -15.94 -0.48 -9.28
CA PHE A 333 -16.96 -1.47 -9.63
C PHE A 333 -18.36 -0.87 -9.69
N HIS A 334 -18.70 0.00 -8.75
CA HIS A 334 -19.94 0.76 -8.76
C HIS A 334 -20.01 1.71 -9.96
N PHE A 335 -18.91 2.39 -10.28
CA PHE A 335 -18.83 3.28 -11.43
C PHE A 335 -19.15 2.56 -12.74
N TRP A 336 -18.48 1.43 -13.03
CA TRP A 336 -18.71 0.68 -14.25
C TRP A 336 -20.08 -0.01 -14.30
N LEU A 337 -20.60 -0.47 -13.15
CA LEU A 337 -21.98 -0.96 -13.04
C LEU A 337 -22.97 0.15 -13.38
N GLY A 338 -22.76 1.36 -12.84
CA GLY A 338 -23.56 2.54 -13.17
C GLY A 338 -23.55 2.88 -14.64
N LEU A 339 -22.38 2.82 -15.31
CA LEU A 339 -22.27 3.05 -16.76
C LEU A 339 -22.99 1.97 -17.58
N ALA A 340 -22.90 0.70 -17.20
CA ALA A 340 -23.61 -0.39 -17.89
C ALA A 340 -25.14 -0.22 -17.78
N LEU A 341 -25.65 0.10 -16.59
CA LEU A 341 -27.06 0.38 -16.33
C LEU A 341 -27.56 1.59 -17.11
N ALA A 342 -26.76 2.67 -17.19
CA ALA A 342 -27.11 3.85 -17.99
C ALA A 342 -27.27 3.53 -19.48
N ASN A 343 -26.37 2.71 -20.04
CA ASN A 343 -26.47 2.25 -21.43
C ASN A 343 -27.68 1.32 -21.68
N LEU A 344 -28.19 0.65 -20.66
CA LEU A 344 -29.43 -0.15 -20.73
C LEU A 344 -30.70 0.70 -20.54
N GLY A 345 -30.57 2.00 -20.25
CA GLY A 345 -31.68 2.90 -19.95
C GLY A 345 -32.24 2.76 -18.52
N GLU A 346 -31.56 1.99 -17.65
CA GLU A 346 -31.92 1.78 -16.26
C GLU A 346 -31.42 2.96 -15.39
N THR A 347 -31.90 4.17 -15.69
CA THR A 347 -31.35 5.47 -15.24
C THR A 347 -31.30 5.59 -13.70
N GLU A 348 -32.36 5.21 -12.98
CA GLU A 348 -32.39 5.38 -11.52
C GLU A 348 -31.42 4.43 -10.81
N LEU A 349 -31.26 3.21 -11.33
CA LEU A 349 -30.27 2.26 -10.83
C LEU A 349 -28.84 2.74 -11.12
N ALA A 350 -28.63 3.30 -12.33
CA ALA A 350 -27.34 3.89 -12.70
C ALA A 350 -26.91 5.01 -11.75
N LYS A 351 -27.83 5.92 -11.41
CA LYS A 351 -27.58 7.02 -10.45
C LYS A 351 -27.24 6.50 -9.06
N ALA A 352 -27.98 5.48 -8.58
CA ALA A 352 -27.70 4.88 -7.28
C ALA A 352 -26.28 4.28 -7.22
N GLN A 353 -25.87 3.59 -8.29
CA GLN A 353 -24.51 3.04 -8.36
C GLN A 353 -23.42 4.12 -8.46
N LEU A 354 -23.65 5.18 -9.24
CA LEU A 354 -22.71 6.30 -9.31
C LEU A 354 -22.60 7.07 -7.98
N ALA A 355 -23.68 7.22 -7.23
CA ALA A 355 -23.66 7.78 -5.88
C ALA A 355 -22.80 6.94 -4.92
N LEU A 356 -22.91 5.59 -5.00
CA LEU A 356 -22.05 4.69 -4.24
C LEU A 356 -20.58 4.78 -4.68
N ALA A 357 -20.32 4.93 -5.99
CA ALA A 357 -18.95 5.16 -6.48
C ALA A 357 -18.35 6.44 -5.90
N ILE A 358 -19.13 7.54 -5.86
CA ILE A 358 -18.69 8.82 -5.27
C ILE A 358 -18.43 8.64 -3.76
N ALA A 359 -19.34 8.00 -3.03
CA ALA A 359 -19.23 7.82 -1.59
C ALA A 359 -18.03 6.94 -1.20
N ASN A 360 -17.64 5.98 -2.05
CA ASN A 360 -16.54 5.05 -1.82
C ASN A 360 -15.22 5.53 -2.45
N SER A 361 -15.22 6.63 -3.22
CA SER A 361 -14.02 7.10 -3.92
C SER A 361 -12.90 7.45 -2.94
N THR A 362 -11.69 6.97 -3.25
CA THR A 362 -10.50 7.13 -2.42
C THR A 362 -9.50 8.15 -2.99
N THR A 363 -9.79 8.72 -4.16
CA THR A 363 -9.02 9.80 -4.77
C THR A 363 -9.93 10.93 -5.22
N ARG A 364 -9.42 12.17 -5.17
CA ARG A 364 -10.16 13.33 -5.66
C ARG A 364 -10.45 13.25 -7.17
N LYS A 365 -9.53 12.68 -7.92
CA LYS A 365 -9.67 12.47 -9.36
C LYS A 365 -10.87 11.59 -9.69
N ASP A 366 -11.02 10.46 -8.99
CA ASP A 366 -12.10 9.51 -9.20
C ASP A 366 -13.44 10.08 -8.73
N HIS A 367 -13.44 10.74 -7.56
CA HIS A 367 -14.60 11.48 -7.06
C HIS A 367 -15.14 12.45 -8.12
N ASP A 368 -14.28 13.33 -8.68
CA ASP A 368 -14.69 14.34 -9.66
C ASP A 368 -15.15 13.70 -10.97
N LEU A 369 -14.51 12.59 -11.40
CA LEU A 369 -14.93 11.82 -12.57
C LEU A 369 -16.35 11.24 -12.39
N TYR A 370 -16.62 10.62 -11.24
CA TYR A 370 -17.90 9.97 -10.96
C TYR A 370 -19.01 10.98 -10.80
N ALA A 371 -18.75 12.09 -10.10
CA ALA A 371 -19.68 13.20 -9.95
C ALA A 371 -20.03 13.84 -11.31
N GLY A 372 -19.03 14.03 -12.17
CA GLY A 372 -19.27 14.54 -13.53
C GLY A 372 -20.15 13.61 -14.37
N LYS A 373 -19.99 12.27 -14.25
CA LYS A 373 -20.84 11.30 -14.94
C LYS A 373 -22.27 11.29 -14.41
N LEU A 374 -22.45 11.39 -13.09
CA LEU A 374 -23.78 11.49 -12.47
C LEU A 374 -24.53 12.74 -12.97
N ALA A 375 -23.87 13.89 -12.99
CA ALA A 375 -24.44 15.15 -13.46
C ALA A 375 -24.87 15.09 -14.95
N LEU A 376 -24.11 14.38 -15.81
CA LEU A 376 -24.48 14.17 -17.21
C LEU A 376 -25.77 13.34 -17.36
N ILE A 377 -25.96 12.31 -16.53
CA ILE A 377 -27.17 11.48 -16.56
C ILE A 377 -28.39 12.29 -16.07
N ASP A 378 -28.20 13.15 -15.05
CA ASP A 378 -29.25 14.03 -14.55
C ASP A 378 -29.69 15.06 -15.59
N SER A 379 -28.74 15.68 -16.30
CA SER A 379 -29.02 16.69 -17.33
C SER A 379 -29.72 16.10 -18.56
N ALA A 380 -29.40 14.87 -18.96
CA ALA A 380 -30.03 14.21 -20.10
C ALA A 380 -31.54 13.94 -19.89
N LYS A 381 -32.01 13.85 -18.64
CA LYS A 381 -33.45 13.70 -18.29
C LYS A 381 -34.21 15.04 -18.32
N SER A 382 -33.50 16.16 -18.18
CA SER A 382 -34.11 17.49 -18.12
C SER A 382 -34.31 18.16 -19.48
N MET A 383 -33.85 17.56 -20.58
CA MET A 383 -34.14 18.07 -21.93
C MET A 383 -35.52 17.55 -22.37
N PRO A 384 -36.49 18.45 -22.66
CA PRO A 384 -37.76 18.04 -23.24
C PRO A 384 -37.54 17.45 -24.62
N ARG A 385 -38.18 16.31 -24.89
CA ARG A 385 -38.20 15.67 -26.22
C ARG A 385 -38.93 16.53 -27.25
#